data_0ee3d7ff35789f56939a0de372eaf928
#
_entry.id   0ee3d7ff35789f56939a0de372eaf928
#
_cell.length_a   1.000
_cell.length_b   1.000
_cell.length_c   1.000
_cell.angle_alpha   90.00
_cell.angle_beta   90.00
_cell.angle_gamma   90.00
#
_symmetry.space_group_name_H-M   'P 1'
#
loop_
_entity.id
_entity.type
_entity.pdbx_description
1 polymer ?
#
loop_
_entity_poly.entity_id
_entity_poly.type
_entity_poly.pdbx_seq_one_letter_code
_entity_poly.pdbx_strand_id
1 'polypeptide(L)'
;MMNAEQLQNEPPKQDLNPEEMPTNEQTPKKSQNKLLWIIIAVVVVAVLAVGGWFAYSRLYKKNNSANQQTAVQPNIQTAEVSITATGFNPASVKIKKGDQVMWKNTDTKVHRIFAEPYPTKSSLPDLDSEALQPGSSYGFIFEQAGTYKYTDYNNPTKFLGTVVVE
;
A
#
# COMPACT_ATOMS: atom_id res chain seq x y z
N MET A 1 -48.49 -78.42 -53.32
CA MET A 1 -48.10 -78.31 -54.72
C MET A 1 -47.45 -76.95 -54.90
N MET A 2 -46.16 -76.89 -54.78
CA MET A 2 -45.40 -75.75 -55.28
C MET A 2 -44.04 -76.18 -55.71
N ASN A 3 -43.63 -75.79 -56.89
CA ASN A 3 -42.63 -76.38 -57.72
C ASN A 3 -41.24 -76.20 -57.20
N ALA A 4 -40.42 -77.31 -57.36
CA ALA A 4 -39.02 -77.43 -57.17
C ALA A 4 -38.27 -76.85 -58.38
N GLU A 5 -38.14 -75.54 -58.49
CA GLU A 5 -37.49 -74.93 -59.66
C GLU A 5 -36.81 -73.61 -59.43
N GLN A 6 -36.27 -73.35 -58.20
CA GLN A 6 -35.43 -72.19 -57.94
C GLN A 6 -34.25 -72.44 -57.07
N LEU A 7 -33.57 -73.53 -57.24
CA LEU A 7 -32.30 -73.84 -56.54
C LEU A 7 -31.16 -74.05 -57.58
N GLN A 8 -30.90 -73.01 -58.35
CA GLN A 8 -29.71 -73.03 -59.24
C GLN A 8 -29.36 -71.64 -59.67
N ASN A 9 -28.75 -70.85 -58.81
CA ASN A 9 -27.80 -69.81 -59.23
C ASN A 9 -27.14 -69.18 -57.99
N GLU A 10 -26.30 -70.03 -57.37
CA GLU A 10 -25.33 -69.48 -56.43
C GLU A 10 -23.97 -69.42 -57.19
N PRO A 11 -23.38 -68.23 -57.29
CA PRO A 11 -22.05 -68.15 -57.92
C PRO A 11 -20.97 -68.79 -57.04
N PRO A 12 -19.90 -69.30 -57.57
CA PRO A 12 -18.88 -69.99 -56.80
C PRO A 12 -18.16 -69.06 -55.83
N LYS A 13 -18.02 -69.55 -54.64
CA LYS A 13 -17.17 -68.94 -53.60
C LYS A 13 -15.74 -68.94 -54.08
N GLN A 14 -15.22 -67.74 -54.33
CA GLN A 14 -13.78 -67.54 -54.53
C GLN A 14 -13.07 -67.68 -53.16
N ASP A 15 -12.24 -68.73 -53.06
CA ASP A 15 -11.28 -68.84 -51.97
C ASP A 15 -10.26 -67.72 -52.09
N LEU A 16 -10.35 -66.75 -51.26
CA LEU A 16 -9.39 -65.65 -51.12
C LEU A 16 -8.19 -66.22 -50.32
N ASN A 17 -7.09 -66.34 -50.98
CA ASN A 17 -5.80 -66.68 -50.41
C ASN A 17 -5.37 -65.57 -49.45
N PRO A 18 -4.97 -65.86 -48.17
CA PRO A 18 -4.64 -64.87 -47.16
C PRO A 18 -3.30 -64.16 -47.35
N GLU A 19 -2.58 -64.37 -48.43
CA GLU A 19 -1.17 -63.92 -48.58
C GLU A 19 -0.97 -62.66 -49.45
N GLU A 20 -1.98 -62.04 -49.97
CA GLU A 20 -1.81 -60.80 -50.76
C GLU A 20 -2.66 -59.60 -50.22
N MET A 21 -2.42 -59.18 -48.98
CA MET A 21 -2.79 -57.85 -48.59
C MET A 21 -1.55 -56.94 -48.64
N PRO A 22 -1.51 -55.94 -49.48
CA PRO A 22 -0.50 -54.88 -49.38
C PRO A 22 -0.72 -54.12 -48.08
N THR A 23 0.15 -54.30 -47.12
CA THR A 23 0.23 -53.48 -45.92
C THR A 23 0.67 -52.09 -46.34
N ASN A 24 -0.32 -51.22 -46.62
CA ASN A 24 -0.08 -49.78 -46.72
C ASN A 24 -0.01 -49.19 -45.30
N GLU A 25 1.10 -49.43 -44.60
CA GLU A 25 1.49 -48.71 -43.42
C GLU A 25 1.92 -47.29 -43.81
N GLN A 26 0.97 -46.43 -44.11
CA GLN A 26 1.18 -44.99 -44.01
C GLN A 26 1.00 -44.61 -42.55
N THR A 27 2.06 -44.74 -41.75
CA THR A 27 2.19 -44.02 -40.49
C THR A 27 2.11 -42.54 -40.79
N PRO A 28 1.18 -41.80 -40.15
CA PRO A 28 1.16 -40.33 -40.30
C PRO A 28 2.45 -39.82 -39.70
N LYS A 29 3.34 -39.26 -40.52
CA LYS A 29 4.50 -38.48 -40.08
C LYS A 29 3.98 -37.37 -39.20
N LYS A 30 3.93 -37.61 -37.91
CA LYS A 30 3.52 -36.64 -36.87
C LYS A 30 4.44 -35.42 -37.05
N SER A 31 3.90 -34.34 -37.56
CA SER A 31 4.60 -33.09 -37.76
C SER A 31 5.17 -32.59 -36.44
N GLN A 32 6.39 -32.98 -36.12
CA GLN A 32 7.12 -32.52 -34.90
C GLN A 32 7.35 -31.01 -34.91
N ASN A 33 7.19 -30.41 -36.08
CA ASN A 33 7.40 -28.99 -36.25
C ASN A 33 6.33 -28.11 -35.56
N LYS A 34 5.10 -28.62 -35.34
CA LYS A 34 4.06 -27.83 -34.65
C LYS A 34 4.39 -27.57 -33.20
N LEU A 35 4.95 -28.57 -32.50
CA LEU A 35 5.36 -28.41 -31.10
C LEU A 35 6.53 -27.44 -30.98
N LEU A 36 7.50 -27.54 -31.91
CA LEU A 36 8.63 -26.63 -31.96
C LEU A 36 8.18 -25.15 -32.17
N TRP A 37 7.23 -24.92 -33.07
CA TRP A 37 6.67 -23.61 -33.33
C TRP A 37 5.88 -23.04 -32.12
N ILE A 38 5.18 -23.90 -31.37
CA ILE A 38 4.50 -23.51 -30.14
C ILE A 38 5.51 -23.10 -29.06
N ILE A 39 6.60 -23.87 -28.90
CA ILE A 39 7.66 -23.54 -27.93
C ILE A 39 8.32 -22.19 -28.29
N ILE A 40 8.63 -21.97 -29.57
CA ILE A 40 9.21 -20.73 -30.04
C ILE A 40 8.25 -19.56 -29.76
N ALA A 41 6.95 -19.71 -30.05
CA ALA A 41 5.97 -18.67 -29.78
C ALA A 41 5.88 -18.33 -28.29
N VAL A 42 5.88 -19.32 -27.41
CA VAL A 42 5.85 -19.11 -25.94
C VAL A 42 7.11 -18.40 -25.46
N VAL A 43 8.28 -18.77 -25.98
CA VAL A 43 9.56 -18.12 -25.62
C VAL A 43 9.56 -16.65 -26.09
N VAL A 44 9.09 -16.38 -27.30
CA VAL A 44 9.00 -15.00 -27.82
C VAL A 44 8.06 -14.15 -26.95
N VAL A 45 6.89 -14.68 -26.58
CA VAL A 45 5.95 -13.97 -25.68
C VAL A 45 6.58 -13.72 -24.32
N ALA A 46 7.29 -14.70 -23.74
CA ALA A 46 7.98 -14.55 -22.46
C ALA A 46 9.08 -13.46 -22.53
N VAL A 47 9.87 -13.42 -23.60
CA VAL A 47 10.92 -12.40 -23.80
C VAL A 47 10.30 -11.01 -23.97
N LEU A 48 9.20 -10.88 -24.71
CA LEU A 48 8.50 -9.61 -24.88
C LEU A 48 7.85 -9.14 -23.55
N ALA A 49 7.31 -10.06 -22.76
CA ALA A 49 6.75 -9.74 -21.44
C ALA A 49 7.83 -9.24 -20.48
N VAL A 50 8.98 -9.93 -20.39
CA VAL A 50 10.11 -9.52 -19.53
C VAL A 50 10.75 -8.22 -20.03
N GLY A 51 10.96 -8.09 -21.34
CA GLY A 51 11.52 -6.88 -21.96
C GLY A 51 10.59 -5.69 -21.82
N GLY A 52 9.29 -5.88 -22.04
CA GLY A 52 8.25 -4.86 -21.84
C GLY A 52 8.15 -4.41 -20.38
N TRP A 53 8.17 -5.35 -19.44
CA TRP A 53 8.19 -5.06 -18.00
C TRP A 53 9.43 -4.26 -17.59
N PHE A 54 10.61 -4.65 -18.10
CA PHE A 54 11.86 -3.96 -17.79
C PHE A 54 11.92 -2.54 -18.40
N ALA A 55 11.47 -2.37 -19.63
CA ALA A 55 11.35 -1.07 -20.28
C ALA A 55 10.32 -0.18 -19.57
N TYR A 56 9.14 -0.75 -19.24
CA TYR A 56 8.09 -0.04 -18.50
C TYR A 56 8.60 0.40 -17.12
N SER A 57 9.27 -0.47 -16.37
CA SER A 57 9.79 -0.15 -15.04
C SER A 57 10.87 0.96 -15.08
N ARG A 58 11.69 1.01 -16.13
CA ARG A 58 12.68 2.07 -16.31
C ARG A 58 12.04 3.41 -16.70
N LEU A 59 11.06 3.39 -17.59
CA LEU A 59 10.35 4.61 -18.00
C LEU A 59 9.49 5.16 -16.86
N TYR A 60 8.82 4.28 -16.10
CA TYR A 60 8.01 4.66 -14.96
C TYR A 60 8.85 5.27 -13.82
N LYS A 61 10.02 4.69 -13.52
CA LYS A 61 10.96 5.27 -12.54
C LYS A 61 11.49 6.63 -12.98
N LYS A 62 11.78 6.81 -14.28
CA LYS A 62 12.31 8.07 -14.79
C LYS A 62 11.28 9.21 -14.72
N ASN A 63 10.01 8.91 -14.96
CA ASN A 63 8.95 9.92 -14.88
C ASN A 63 8.59 10.30 -13.45
N ASN A 64 8.72 9.37 -12.48
CA ASN A 64 8.50 9.68 -11.07
C ASN A 64 9.67 10.44 -10.43
N SER A 65 10.89 10.34 -10.99
CA SER A 65 12.03 11.13 -10.52
C SER A 65 12.04 12.58 -11.05
N ALA A 66 11.34 12.86 -12.15
CA ALA A 66 11.28 14.20 -12.74
C ALA A 66 10.21 15.10 -12.10
N ASN A 67 9.30 14.55 -11.29
CA ASN A 67 8.24 15.29 -10.61
C ASN A 67 8.45 15.38 -9.09
N GLN A 68 9.71 15.28 -8.64
CA GLN A 68 10.10 15.93 -7.39
C GLN A 68 10.15 17.44 -7.67
N GLN A 69 9.00 18.03 -7.89
CA GLN A 69 8.73 19.37 -7.46
C GLN A 69 9.17 19.38 -6.00
N THR A 70 10.22 20.14 -5.73
CA THR A 70 10.62 20.50 -4.38
C THR A 70 9.39 21.27 -3.83
N ALA A 71 8.38 20.54 -3.36
CA ALA A 71 7.49 21.08 -2.38
C ALA A 71 8.45 21.52 -1.27
N VAL A 72 8.61 22.82 -1.13
CA VAL A 72 9.23 23.42 0.06
C VAL A 72 8.37 22.87 1.19
N GLN A 73 8.77 21.73 1.75
CA GLN A 73 8.16 21.24 2.98
C GLN A 73 8.42 22.36 3.97
N PRO A 74 7.38 22.94 4.56
CA PRO A 74 7.59 23.92 5.61
C PRO A 74 8.51 23.23 6.62
N ASN A 75 9.66 23.85 6.89
CA ASN A 75 10.62 23.34 7.87
C ASN A 75 10.01 23.55 9.26
N ILE A 76 9.08 22.68 9.62
CA ILE A 76 8.38 22.72 10.90
C ILE A 76 9.41 22.37 11.98
N GLN A 77 9.75 23.36 12.80
CA GLN A 77 10.57 23.16 13.98
C GLN A 77 9.67 22.63 15.11
N THR A 78 10.21 21.73 15.93
CA THR A 78 9.46 21.19 17.08
C THR A 78 10.14 21.61 18.36
N ALA A 79 9.43 22.35 19.21
CA ALA A 79 9.83 22.63 20.57
C ALA A 79 9.25 21.58 21.51
N GLU A 80 10.07 20.99 22.39
CA GLU A 80 9.64 19.96 23.33
C GLU A 80 9.38 20.56 24.71
N VAL A 81 8.28 20.14 25.34
CA VAL A 81 7.90 20.47 26.72
C VAL A 81 7.63 19.18 27.47
N SER A 82 8.39 18.92 28.52
CA SER A 82 8.15 17.77 29.41
C SER A 82 7.08 18.11 30.45
N ILE A 83 6.11 17.24 30.63
CA ILE A 83 5.16 17.29 31.74
C ILE A 83 5.76 16.44 32.87
N THR A 84 6.09 17.10 33.97
CA THR A 84 6.73 16.47 35.13
C THR A 84 5.77 16.45 36.34
N ALA A 85 6.12 15.76 37.41
CA ALA A 85 5.32 15.77 38.66
C ALA A 85 5.14 17.18 39.26
N THR A 86 5.95 18.16 38.84
CA THR A 86 5.94 19.51 39.43
C THR A 86 5.40 20.58 38.47
N GLY A 87 5.19 20.27 37.19
CA GLY A 87 4.72 21.20 36.17
C GLY A 87 5.35 20.97 34.80
N PHE A 88 5.19 21.95 33.92
CA PHE A 88 5.78 21.96 32.58
C PHE A 88 7.24 22.39 32.60
N ASN A 89 8.09 21.72 31.85
CA ASN A 89 9.51 22.03 31.72
C ASN A 89 9.97 21.98 30.26
N PRO A 90 10.34 23.14 29.63
CA PRO A 90 10.22 24.48 30.17
C PRO A 90 8.75 24.92 30.30
N ALA A 91 8.44 25.80 31.25
CA ALA A 91 7.10 26.37 31.41
C ALA A 91 6.74 27.41 30.33
N SER A 92 7.75 27.93 29.60
CA SER A 92 7.53 28.84 28.49
C SER A 92 8.44 28.49 27.32
N VAL A 93 7.86 28.46 26.11
CA VAL A 93 8.57 28.22 24.86
C VAL A 93 8.29 29.34 23.86
N LYS A 94 9.27 29.61 23.00
CA LYS A 94 9.19 30.58 21.91
C LYS A 94 9.42 29.87 20.59
N ILE A 95 8.50 30.03 19.67
CA ILE A 95 8.49 29.34 18.37
C ILE A 95 8.10 30.32 17.27
N LYS A 96 8.29 29.91 16.01
CA LYS A 96 7.81 30.65 14.85
C LYS A 96 6.42 30.18 14.44
N LYS A 97 5.70 31.02 13.73
CA LYS A 97 4.45 30.65 13.07
C LYS A 97 4.66 29.43 12.17
N GLY A 98 3.82 28.42 12.33
CA GLY A 98 3.90 27.14 11.62
C GLY A 98 4.73 26.07 12.32
N ASP A 99 5.43 26.41 13.42
CA ASP A 99 6.16 25.43 14.22
C ASP A 99 5.23 24.64 15.15
N GLN A 100 5.74 23.52 15.63
CA GLN A 100 5.05 22.59 16.52
C GLN A 100 5.57 22.71 17.96
N VAL A 101 4.69 22.59 18.92
CA VAL A 101 5.06 22.22 20.30
C VAL A 101 4.65 20.79 20.56
N MET A 102 5.57 20.02 21.14
CA MET A 102 5.37 18.62 21.56
C MET A 102 5.41 18.53 23.08
N TRP A 103 4.31 18.19 23.71
CA TRP A 103 4.25 17.88 25.12
C TRP A 103 4.44 16.39 25.34
N LYS A 104 5.42 16.03 26.17
CA LYS A 104 5.70 14.63 26.54
C LYS A 104 5.40 14.43 28.04
N ASN A 105 4.52 13.50 28.33
CA ASN A 105 4.24 13.14 29.73
C ASN A 105 5.36 12.26 30.29
N THR A 106 6.20 12.85 31.13
CA THR A 106 7.29 12.16 31.86
C THR A 106 6.94 11.86 33.33
N ASP A 107 5.73 12.25 33.76
CA ASP A 107 5.18 11.90 35.08
C ASP A 107 4.55 10.50 35.05
N THR A 108 4.24 9.96 36.22
CA THR A 108 3.53 8.70 36.43
C THR A 108 2.00 8.85 36.43
N LYS A 109 1.51 10.10 36.38
CA LYS A 109 0.08 10.44 36.37
C LYS A 109 -0.41 10.80 34.97
N VAL A 110 -1.70 10.70 34.78
CA VAL A 110 -2.38 11.17 33.56
C VAL A 110 -2.52 12.69 33.62
N HIS A 111 -2.16 13.36 32.52
CA HIS A 111 -2.31 14.80 32.33
C HIS A 111 -3.19 15.10 31.10
N ARG A 112 -3.63 16.36 30.95
CA ARG A 112 -4.37 16.83 29.77
C ARG A 112 -4.03 18.29 29.52
N ILE A 113 -3.38 18.55 28.38
CA ILE A 113 -3.03 19.90 27.94
C ILE A 113 -4.31 20.60 27.48
N PHE A 114 -4.54 21.79 27.97
CA PHE A 114 -5.77 22.50 27.76
C PHE A 114 -5.53 24.02 27.66
N ALA A 115 -6.09 24.67 26.62
CA ALA A 115 -5.91 26.11 26.45
C ALA A 115 -6.63 26.91 27.54
N GLU A 116 -6.01 28.02 27.95
CA GLU A 116 -6.68 28.98 28.82
C GLU A 116 -7.63 29.91 28.02
N PRO A 117 -8.61 30.52 28.66
CA PRO A 117 -9.00 30.34 30.07
C PRO A 117 -9.75 29.03 30.31
N TYR A 118 -9.40 28.38 31.38
CA TYR A 118 -10.11 27.19 31.85
C TYR A 118 -11.51 27.58 32.40
N PRO A 119 -12.60 26.85 32.12
CA PRO A 119 -12.69 25.66 31.27
C PRO A 119 -13.10 25.96 29.81
N THR A 120 -13.12 27.20 29.36
CA THR A 120 -13.74 27.62 28.09
C THR A 120 -12.86 27.41 26.85
N LYS A 121 -11.53 27.34 27.01
CA LYS A 121 -10.54 27.26 25.89
C LYS A 121 -10.68 28.40 24.85
N SER A 122 -11.24 29.51 25.18
CA SER A 122 -11.62 30.54 24.19
C SER A 122 -10.42 31.18 23.46
N SER A 123 -9.20 31.10 24.01
CA SER A 123 -7.99 31.59 23.35
C SER A 123 -7.50 30.67 22.20
N LEU A 124 -7.69 29.38 22.33
CA LEU A 124 -7.27 28.37 21.35
C LEU A 124 -8.12 27.10 21.51
N PRO A 125 -9.33 27.06 20.93
CA PRO A 125 -10.30 25.98 21.17
C PRO A 125 -9.80 24.58 20.82
N ASP A 126 -8.88 24.47 19.84
CA ASP A 126 -8.38 23.20 19.34
C ASP A 126 -7.21 22.65 20.17
N LEU A 127 -6.65 23.43 21.09
CA LEU A 127 -5.58 22.94 21.98
C LEU A 127 -6.20 22.14 23.14
N ASP A 128 -6.31 20.87 22.93
CA ASP A 128 -6.81 19.88 23.87
C ASP A 128 -6.20 18.51 23.56
N SER A 129 -5.35 18.01 24.44
CA SER A 129 -4.65 16.72 24.23
C SER A 129 -5.50 15.51 24.61
N GLU A 130 -6.68 15.72 25.19
CA GLU A 130 -7.38 14.67 25.92
C GLU A 130 -6.48 14.01 27.01
N ALA A 131 -6.77 12.77 27.38
CA ALA A 131 -6.03 12.06 28.44
C ALA A 131 -4.65 11.61 27.94
N LEU A 132 -3.58 12.28 28.36
CA LEU A 132 -2.20 11.98 28.04
C LEU A 132 -1.60 11.04 29.08
N GLN A 133 -1.50 9.77 28.74
CA GLN A 133 -0.98 8.72 29.62
C GLN A 133 0.52 8.92 29.92
N PRO A 134 1.07 8.34 31.00
CA PRO A 134 2.51 8.30 31.23
C PRO A 134 3.29 7.78 30.03
N GLY A 135 4.33 8.50 29.59
CA GLY A 135 5.15 8.18 28.44
C GLY A 135 4.58 8.63 27.08
N SER A 136 3.31 9.04 27.02
CA SER A 136 2.68 9.53 25.78
C SER A 136 3.06 10.96 25.45
N SER A 137 2.90 11.37 24.18
CA SER A 137 3.16 12.71 23.71
C SER A 137 1.98 13.27 22.91
N TYR A 138 1.84 14.58 22.93
CA TYR A 138 0.85 15.33 22.16
C TYR A 138 1.52 16.49 21.44
N GLY A 139 1.26 16.66 20.15
CA GLY A 139 1.82 17.71 19.31
C GLY A 139 0.74 18.65 18.80
N PHE A 140 1.01 19.96 18.80
CA PHE A 140 0.14 20.98 18.24
C PHE A 140 0.92 21.99 17.42
N ILE A 141 0.44 22.31 16.20
CA ILE A 141 1.05 23.30 15.30
C ILE A 141 0.36 24.66 15.51
N PHE A 142 1.17 25.70 15.71
CA PHE A 142 0.67 27.06 15.93
C PHE A 142 0.72 27.86 14.63
N GLU A 143 -0.41 28.00 13.98
CA GLU A 143 -0.53 28.68 12.68
C GLU A 143 -0.63 30.20 12.75
N GLN A 144 -0.81 30.79 13.92
CA GLN A 144 -0.96 32.23 14.10
C GLN A 144 0.00 32.74 15.15
N ALA A 145 0.59 33.94 14.90
CA ALA A 145 1.41 34.62 15.87
C ALA A 145 0.55 35.08 17.08
N GLY A 146 1.12 35.02 18.27
CA GLY A 146 0.40 35.35 19.49
C GLY A 146 1.03 34.77 20.75
N THR A 147 0.44 35.04 21.89
CA THR A 147 0.81 34.47 23.17
C THR A 147 -0.34 33.61 23.66
N TYR A 148 -0.06 32.31 23.77
CA TYR A 148 -1.04 31.27 24.11
C TYR A 148 -0.71 30.69 25.48
N LYS A 149 -1.60 30.85 26.41
CA LYS A 149 -1.51 30.24 27.73
C LYS A 149 -2.22 28.90 27.76
N TYR A 150 -1.64 27.94 28.42
CA TYR A 150 -2.22 26.61 28.59
C TYR A 150 -2.00 26.08 29.99
N THR A 151 -2.79 25.08 30.36
CA THR A 151 -2.75 24.46 31.68
C THR A 151 -2.91 22.95 31.56
N ASP A 152 -2.64 22.24 32.64
CA ASP A 152 -3.12 20.87 32.81
C ASP A 152 -4.56 20.89 33.35
N TYR A 153 -5.49 20.31 32.58
CA TYR A 153 -6.90 20.21 32.95
C TYR A 153 -7.11 19.61 34.36
N ASN A 154 -6.25 18.63 34.74
CA ASN A 154 -6.34 17.95 36.03
C ASN A 154 -5.75 18.80 37.18
N ASN A 155 -4.93 19.82 36.86
CA ASN A 155 -4.27 20.71 37.84
C ASN A 155 -4.24 22.17 37.33
N PRO A 156 -5.40 22.79 37.05
CA PRO A 156 -5.49 24.02 36.27
C PRO A 156 -4.89 25.25 36.93
N THR A 157 -4.68 25.23 38.24
CA THR A 157 -4.09 26.34 38.98
C THR A 157 -2.60 26.18 39.29
N LYS A 158 -2.10 24.98 39.10
CA LYS A 158 -0.71 24.64 39.47
C LYS A 158 0.20 24.49 38.25
N PHE A 159 -0.30 23.84 37.18
CA PHE A 159 0.48 23.57 35.99
C PHE A 159 0.11 24.58 34.91
N LEU A 160 0.90 25.63 34.82
CA LEU A 160 0.68 26.73 33.87
C LEU A 160 1.84 26.80 32.88
N GLY A 161 1.52 26.97 31.61
CA GLY A 161 2.48 27.10 30.55
C GLY A 161 2.16 28.21 29.56
N THR A 162 3.15 28.62 28.78
CA THR A 162 2.99 29.66 27.77
C THR A 162 3.74 29.30 26.50
N VAL A 163 3.09 29.48 25.35
CA VAL A 163 3.71 29.45 24.03
C VAL A 163 3.68 30.85 23.44
N VAL A 164 4.83 31.39 23.07
CA VAL A 164 4.97 32.66 22.34
C VAL A 164 5.29 32.32 20.89
N VAL A 165 4.42 32.70 19.96
CA VAL A 165 4.54 32.48 18.53
C VAL A 165 4.84 33.80 17.83
N GLU A 166 5.98 33.84 17.09
CA GLU A 166 6.47 35.00 16.34
C GLU A 166 6.33 34.86 14.82
#